data_b8f6acc25c20c0214480bbb0793875fb
#
_entry.id   b8f6acc25c20c0214480bbb0793875fb
#
_cell.length_a   1.000
_cell.length_b   1.000
_cell.length_c   1.000
_cell.angle_alpha   90.00
_cell.angle_beta   90.00
_cell.angle_gamma   90.00
#
_symmetry.space_group_name_H-M   'P 1'
#
loop_
_entity.id
_entity.type
_entity.pdbx_description
1 polymer ?
#
loop_
_entity_poly.entity_id
_entity_poly.type
_entity_poly.pdbx_seq_one_letter_code
_entity_poly.pdbx_strand_id
1 'polypeptide(L)'
;MSNFLSEFEERFRAGFLEDLKSILEEVKDEKVYACAFGTDSDFVTLFLAVNTEESLVRHITNMKAQDLCNSKEDEIYYRWGLSEYQYGDTAHLNHISKFLYATDNVLDYKDEMIKIMAKVVKETDDVFFTQFGQSKEDIIFFVSMTDDDMAEELEDQSVIQMTSAKLVDGFLHRYQ
;
A
#
# COMPACT_ATOMS: atom_id res chain seq x y z
N MET A 1 2.40 -2.98 -25.90
CA MET A 1 1.77 -3.26 -24.59
C MET A 1 0.74 -4.35 -24.80
N SER A 2 0.72 -5.43 -24.01
CA SER A 2 -0.34 -6.44 -24.16
C SER A 2 -1.70 -5.81 -23.84
N ASN A 3 -2.79 -6.34 -24.41
CA ASN A 3 -4.14 -5.84 -24.10
C ASN A 3 -4.42 -5.92 -22.59
N PHE A 4 -3.90 -6.97 -21.93
CA PHE A 4 -3.99 -7.17 -20.49
C PHE A 4 -3.40 -6.00 -19.68
N LEU A 5 -2.14 -5.59 -19.96
CA LEU A 5 -1.47 -4.53 -19.20
C LEU A 5 -2.15 -3.16 -19.40
N SER A 6 -2.69 -2.90 -20.60
CA SER A 6 -3.44 -1.67 -20.85
C SER A 6 -4.75 -1.64 -20.06
N GLU A 7 -5.47 -2.76 -20.02
CA GLU A 7 -6.72 -2.89 -19.26
C GLU A 7 -6.43 -2.87 -17.75
N PHE A 8 -5.34 -3.50 -17.30
CA PHE A 8 -4.91 -3.42 -15.90
C PHE A 8 -4.64 -1.97 -15.48
N GLU A 9 -3.89 -1.19 -16.29
CA GLU A 9 -3.61 0.22 -15.98
C GLU A 9 -4.90 1.04 -15.81
N GLU A 10 -5.85 0.88 -16.72
CA GLU A 10 -7.12 1.60 -16.67
C GLU A 10 -7.92 1.24 -15.41
N ARG A 11 -8.07 -0.05 -15.13
CA ARG A 11 -8.80 -0.55 -13.95
C ARG A 11 -8.12 -0.15 -12.65
N PHE A 12 -6.79 -0.30 -12.59
CA PHE A 12 -6.02 0.06 -11.40
C PHE A 12 -6.13 1.56 -11.10
N ARG A 13 -5.95 2.41 -12.11
CA ARG A 13 -6.07 3.87 -11.95
C ARG A 13 -7.44 4.27 -11.40
N ALA A 14 -8.51 3.76 -11.99
CA ALA A 14 -9.86 4.06 -11.55
C ALA A 14 -10.11 3.56 -10.12
N GLY A 15 -9.81 2.29 -9.84
CA GLY A 15 -10.02 1.69 -8.53
C GLY A 15 -9.19 2.32 -7.42
N PHE A 16 -7.92 2.59 -7.68
CA PHE A 16 -7.02 3.24 -6.74
C PHE A 16 -7.50 4.64 -6.33
N LEU A 17 -7.90 5.47 -7.28
CA LEU A 17 -8.35 6.82 -6.96
C LEU A 17 -9.66 6.83 -6.16
N GLU A 18 -10.61 5.95 -6.48
CA GLU A 18 -11.86 5.85 -5.73
C GLU A 18 -11.64 5.32 -4.30
N ASP A 19 -10.87 4.23 -4.16
CA ASP A 19 -10.57 3.65 -2.86
C ASP A 19 -9.74 4.59 -1.99
N LEU A 20 -8.70 5.21 -2.56
CA LEU A 20 -7.87 6.18 -1.85
C LEU A 20 -8.69 7.40 -1.41
N LYS A 21 -9.56 7.93 -2.27
CA LYS A 21 -10.45 9.04 -1.93
C LYS A 21 -11.31 8.69 -0.72
N SER A 22 -11.95 7.52 -0.72
CA SER A 22 -12.80 7.07 0.37
C SER A 22 -12.04 7.03 1.71
N ILE A 23 -10.82 6.48 1.68
CA ILE A 23 -9.98 6.40 2.89
C ILE A 23 -9.52 7.79 3.34
N LEU A 24 -9.05 8.64 2.41
CA LEU A 24 -8.58 9.99 2.76
C LEU A 24 -9.70 10.88 3.33
N GLU A 25 -10.95 10.69 2.89
CA GLU A 25 -12.12 11.35 3.48
C GLU A 25 -12.36 10.88 4.93
N GLU A 26 -12.17 9.58 5.20
CA GLU A 26 -12.32 9.01 6.54
C GLU A 26 -11.23 9.50 7.50
N VAL A 27 -9.98 9.57 7.04
CA VAL A 27 -8.81 9.92 7.87
C VAL A 27 -8.36 11.38 7.74
N LYS A 28 -9.23 12.28 7.29
CA LYS A 28 -8.86 13.68 7.01
C LYS A 28 -8.23 14.44 8.18
N ASP A 29 -8.53 14.03 9.43
CA ASP A 29 -8.01 14.62 10.65
C ASP A 29 -6.80 13.87 11.23
N GLU A 30 -6.29 12.86 10.50
CA GLU A 30 -5.15 12.04 10.86
C GLU A 30 -4.04 12.19 9.82
N LYS A 31 -2.80 11.89 10.19
CA LYS A 31 -1.64 11.96 9.29
C LYS A 31 -1.37 10.59 8.67
N VAL A 32 -1.68 10.42 7.39
CA VAL A 32 -1.29 9.22 6.64
C VAL A 32 0.23 9.17 6.47
N TYR A 33 0.85 8.06 6.87
CA TYR A 33 2.29 7.84 6.66
C TYR A 33 2.58 6.73 5.66
N ALA A 34 1.67 5.79 5.48
CA ALA A 34 1.87 4.66 4.58
C ALA A 34 0.59 4.26 3.85
N CYS A 35 0.76 3.87 2.59
CA CYS A 35 -0.26 3.38 1.70
C CYS A 35 0.31 2.17 0.95
N ALA A 36 -0.09 0.97 1.33
CA ALA A 36 0.40 -0.28 0.79
C ALA A 36 -0.63 -0.92 -0.16
N PHE A 37 -0.13 -1.48 -1.25
CA PHE A 37 -0.91 -2.35 -2.12
C PHE A 37 -0.63 -3.80 -1.73
N GLY A 38 -1.64 -4.46 -1.14
CA GLY A 38 -1.54 -5.86 -0.75
C GLY A 38 -1.88 -6.79 -1.91
N THR A 39 -1.12 -7.87 -2.03
CA THR A 39 -1.35 -8.94 -3.00
C THR A 39 -1.03 -10.29 -2.37
N ASP A 40 -1.34 -11.39 -3.05
CA ASP A 40 -0.88 -12.74 -2.72
C ASP A 40 0.36 -13.12 -3.53
N SER A 41 0.93 -14.29 -3.25
CA SER A 41 2.11 -14.82 -3.94
C SER A 41 1.89 -15.04 -5.43
N ASP A 42 0.65 -15.32 -5.87
CA ASP A 42 0.28 -15.53 -7.26
C ASP A 42 -0.06 -14.22 -8.02
N PHE A 43 -0.06 -13.09 -7.31
CA PHE A 43 -0.40 -11.76 -7.86
C PHE A 43 -1.81 -11.67 -8.44
N VAL A 44 -2.74 -12.47 -7.95
CA VAL A 44 -4.16 -12.51 -8.41
C VAL A 44 -5.12 -11.76 -7.49
N THR A 45 -4.66 -11.32 -6.33
CA THR A 45 -5.43 -10.43 -5.44
C THR A 45 -4.82 -9.04 -5.40
N LEU A 46 -5.63 -8.03 -5.18
CA LEU A 46 -5.17 -6.66 -5.02
C LEU A 46 -6.11 -5.89 -4.08
N PHE A 47 -5.55 -5.27 -3.07
CA PHE A 47 -6.26 -4.40 -2.14
C PHE A 47 -5.38 -3.24 -1.68
N LEU A 48 -6.01 -2.18 -1.17
CA LEU A 48 -5.32 -1.04 -0.59
C LEU A 48 -5.37 -1.14 0.93
N ALA A 49 -4.25 -0.89 1.59
CA ALA A 49 -4.15 -0.77 3.03
C ALA A 49 -3.43 0.53 3.38
N VAL A 50 -4.03 1.32 4.27
CA VAL A 50 -3.53 2.63 4.67
C VAL A 50 -3.39 2.69 6.18
N ASN A 51 -2.36 3.35 6.67
CA ASN A 51 -2.22 3.61 8.09
C ASN A 51 -1.84 5.06 8.39
N THR A 52 -2.23 5.53 9.57
CA THR A 52 -1.97 6.89 10.05
C THR A 52 -1.12 6.86 11.30
N GLU A 53 -0.43 7.95 11.61
CA GLU A 53 0.36 8.07 12.84
C GLU A 53 -0.55 7.95 14.08
N GLU A 54 -1.74 8.52 14.03
CA GLU A 54 -2.70 8.48 15.13
C GLU A 54 -3.28 7.09 15.36
N SER A 55 -3.63 6.36 14.29
CA SER A 55 -4.14 4.99 14.42
C SER A 55 -3.05 4.03 14.90
N LEU A 56 -1.81 4.20 14.44
CA LEU A 56 -0.67 3.42 14.92
C LEU A 56 -0.45 3.60 16.44
N VAL A 57 -0.49 4.85 16.91
CA VAL A 57 -0.36 5.13 18.37
C VAL A 57 -1.48 4.47 19.16
N ARG A 58 -2.72 4.56 18.70
CA ARG A 58 -3.87 3.89 19.35
C ARG A 58 -3.69 2.37 19.36
N HIS A 59 -3.27 1.79 18.24
CA HIS A 59 -3.07 0.35 18.09
C HIS A 59 -1.96 -0.15 19.02
N ILE A 60 -0.78 0.45 18.99
CA ILE A 60 0.35 0.11 19.87
C ILE A 60 -0.05 0.24 21.35
N THR A 61 -0.79 1.30 21.70
CA THR A 61 -1.26 1.49 23.09
C THR A 61 -2.15 0.33 23.53
N ASN A 62 -3.07 -0.11 22.67
CA ASN A 62 -3.93 -1.26 22.95
C ASN A 62 -3.16 -2.56 23.06
N MET A 63 -2.16 -2.79 22.19
CA MET A 63 -1.32 -3.98 22.22
C MET A 63 -0.46 -4.04 23.49
N LYS A 64 0.09 -2.91 23.93
CA LYS A 64 0.82 -2.81 25.22
C LYS A 64 -0.07 -3.12 26.41
N ALA A 65 -1.31 -2.65 26.40
CA ALA A 65 -2.28 -2.96 27.47
C ALA A 65 -2.66 -4.45 27.55
N GLN A 66 -2.43 -5.21 26.47
CA GLN A 66 -2.67 -6.64 26.38
C GLN A 66 -1.39 -7.50 26.50
N ASP A 67 -0.25 -6.90 26.83
CA ASP A 67 1.07 -7.54 26.87
C ASP A 67 1.51 -8.16 25.51
N LEU A 68 1.02 -7.61 24.39
CA LEU A 68 1.33 -8.08 23.04
C LEU A 68 2.36 -7.20 22.30
N CYS A 69 2.76 -6.06 22.90
CA CYS A 69 3.78 -5.17 22.37
C CYS A 69 4.72 -4.74 23.50
N ASN A 70 5.87 -5.39 23.61
CA ASN A 70 6.77 -5.24 24.74
C ASN A 70 8.20 -4.82 24.35
N SER A 71 8.47 -4.75 23.06
CA SER A 71 9.79 -4.42 22.52
C SER A 71 9.70 -3.34 21.44
N LYS A 72 10.85 -2.81 21.04
CA LYS A 72 10.96 -1.90 19.90
C LYS A 72 10.69 -2.64 18.58
N GLU A 73 11.07 -3.89 18.49
CA GLU A 73 10.83 -4.78 17.36
C GLU A 73 9.33 -4.99 17.15
N ASP A 74 8.55 -5.16 18.23
CA ASP A 74 7.08 -5.24 18.14
C ASP A 74 6.48 -3.94 17.59
N GLU A 75 6.96 -2.76 18.05
CA GLU A 75 6.49 -1.47 17.55
C GLU A 75 6.79 -1.29 16.06
N ILE A 76 7.97 -1.75 15.60
CA ILE A 76 8.35 -1.73 14.20
C ILE A 76 7.44 -2.65 13.38
N TYR A 77 7.12 -3.84 13.88
CA TYR A 77 6.17 -4.75 13.24
C TYR A 77 4.79 -4.11 13.10
N TYR A 78 4.23 -3.52 14.17
CA TYR A 78 2.94 -2.82 14.10
C TYR A 78 2.94 -1.62 13.14
N ARG A 79 4.09 -1.00 12.93
CA ARG A 79 4.22 0.12 11.99
C ARG A 79 4.22 -0.33 10.54
N TRP A 80 4.87 -1.46 10.22
CA TRP A 80 5.15 -1.85 8.84
C TRP A 80 4.45 -3.13 8.38
N GLY A 81 3.96 -3.94 9.29
CA GLY A 81 3.20 -5.15 8.97
C GLY A 81 1.88 -4.79 8.29
N LEU A 82 1.70 -5.27 7.06
CA LEU A 82 0.51 -4.97 6.25
C LEU A 82 -0.81 -5.33 6.96
N SER A 83 -0.82 -6.46 7.69
CA SER A 83 -1.97 -6.95 8.46
C SER A 83 -2.40 -6.03 9.61
N GLU A 84 -1.51 -5.12 10.02
CA GLU A 84 -1.72 -4.21 11.15
C GLU A 84 -2.31 -2.87 10.72
N TYR A 85 -2.43 -2.61 9.41
CA TYR A 85 -2.98 -1.37 8.89
C TYR A 85 -4.49 -1.27 9.16
N GLN A 86 -4.91 -0.13 9.68
CA GLN A 86 -6.25 0.03 10.24
C GLN A 86 -7.32 0.45 9.21
N TYR A 87 -6.91 0.92 8.03
CA TYR A 87 -7.79 1.37 6.97
C TYR A 87 -7.51 0.58 5.70
N GLY A 88 -8.52 0.06 5.03
CA GLY A 88 -8.25 -0.74 3.84
C GLY A 88 -9.40 -1.58 3.31
N ASP A 89 -10.63 -1.35 3.76
CA ASP A 89 -11.80 -2.02 3.18
C ASP A 89 -12.13 -1.40 1.82
N THR A 90 -11.36 -1.81 0.80
CA THR A 90 -11.35 -1.21 -0.53
C THR A 90 -12.07 -2.08 -1.55
N ALA A 91 -13.28 -1.68 -1.93
CA ALA A 91 -14.13 -2.43 -2.84
C ALA A 91 -13.64 -2.41 -4.29
N HIS A 92 -13.06 -1.28 -4.76
CA HIS A 92 -12.74 -1.10 -6.17
C HIS A 92 -11.50 -1.88 -6.58
N LEU A 93 -10.42 -1.86 -5.79
CA LEU A 93 -9.24 -2.70 -6.04
C LEU A 93 -9.56 -4.19 -5.90
N ASN A 94 -10.40 -4.58 -4.95
CA ASN A 94 -10.87 -5.96 -4.83
C ASN A 94 -11.63 -6.45 -6.08
N HIS A 95 -12.30 -5.58 -6.81
CA HIS A 95 -12.93 -5.95 -8.08
C HIS A 95 -11.89 -6.28 -9.17
N ILE A 96 -10.70 -5.71 -9.10
CA ILE A 96 -9.59 -6.03 -10.02
C ILE A 96 -9.11 -7.45 -9.81
N SER A 97 -9.18 -7.98 -8.59
CA SER A 97 -8.80 -9.37 -8.27
C SER A 97 -9.55 -10.38 -9.14
N LYS A 98 -10.82 -10.13 -9.46
CA LYS A 98 -11.59 -11.01 -10.36
C LYS A 98 -11.04 -11.01 -11.80
N PHE A 99 -10.59 -9.86 -12.27
CA PHE A 99 -9.95 -9.72 -13.56
C PHE A 99 -8.58 -10.40 -13.60
N LEU A 100 -7.79 -10.24 -12.54
CA LEU A 100 -6.48 -10.89 -12.40
C LEU A 100 -6.63 -12.42 -12.35
N TYR A 101 -7.54 -12.91 -11.51
CA TYR A 101 -7.81 -14.34 -11.36
C TYR A 101 -8.28 -15.01 -12.66
N ALA A 102 -9.00 -14.27 -13.51
CA ALA A 102 -9.46 -14.76 -14.82
C ALA A 102 -8.40 -14.70 -15.93
N THR A 103 -7.20 -14.17 -15.63
CA THR A 103 -6.12 -14.00 -16.60
C THR A 103 -5.09 -15.11 -16.43
N ASP A 104 -4.77 -15.81 -17.52
CA ASP A 104 -3.74 -16.84 -17.51
C ASP A 104 -2.35 -16.24 -17.28
N ASN A 105 -1.54 -16.88 -16.44
CA ASN A 105 -0.14 -16.55 -16.20
C ASN A 105 0.09 -15.09 -15.75
N VAL A 106 -0.78 -14.56 -14.87
CA VAL A 106 -0.66 -13.19 -14.32
C VAL A 106 0.71 -12.92 -13.73
N LEU A 107 1.30 -13.90 -13.06
CA LEU A 107 2.61 -13.79 -12.42
C LEU A 107 3.74 -13.42 -13.40
N ASP A 108 3.62 -13.80 -14.69
CA ASP A 108 4.57 -13.41 -15.73
C ASP A 108 4.59 -11.91 -16.00
N TYR A 109 3.54 -11.18 -15.58
CA TYR A 109 3.40 -9.72 -15.73
C TYR A 109 3.67 -8.93 -14.44
N LYS A 110 4.12 -9.60 -13.38
CA LYS A 110 4.33 -8.99 -12.04
C LYS A 110 5.11 -7.67 -12.11
N ASP A 111 6.28 -7.68 -12.74
CA ASP A 111 7.16 -6.52 -12.79
C ASP A 111 6.54 -5.35 -13.58
N GLU A 112 5.85 -5.65 -14.66
CA GLU A 112 5.14 -4.65 -15.46
C GLU A 112 3.94 -4.07 -14.71
N MET A 113 3.22 -4.89 -13.97
CA MET A 113 2.11 -4.44 -13.12
C MET A 113 2.61 -3.51 -12.03
N ILE A 114 3.72 -3.82 -11.35
CA ILE A 114 4.34 -2.94 -10.33
C ILE A 114 4.76 -1.61 -10.96
N LYS A 115 5.37 -1.61 -12.15
CA LYS A 115 5.72 -0.38 -12.88
C LYS A 115 4.49 0.46 -13.24
N ILE A 116 3.39 -0.18 -13.61
CA ILE A 116 2.12 0.50 -13.89
C ILE A 116 1.56 1.11 -12.60
N MET A 117 1.55 0.37 -11.51
CA MET A 117 1.10 0.88 -10.21
C MET A 117 1.95 2.09 -9.78
N ALA A 118 3.28 2.00 -9.90
CA ALA A 118 4.20 3.10 -9.61
C ALA A 118 3.95 4.33 -10.51
N LYS A 119 3.72 4.11 -11.79
CA LYS A 119 3.35 5.17 -12.74
C LYS A 119 2.07 5.88 -12.30
N VAL A 120 1.02 5.13 -11.97
CA VAL A 120 -0.27 5.69 -11.54
C VAL A 120 -0.12 6.50 -10.26
N VAL A 121 0.61 5.99 -9.26
CA VAL A 121 0.89 6.73 -8.02
C VAL A 121 1.63 8.04 -8.31
N LYS A 122 2.67 8.00 -9.16
CA LYS A 122 3.45 9.20 -9.52
C LYS A 122 2.64 10.24 -10.29
N GLU A 123 1.78 9.80 -11.20
CA GLU A 123 0.93 10.67 -12.02
C GLU A 123 -0.28 11.23 -11.26
N THR A 124 -0.62 10.66 -10.09
CA THR A 124 -1.68 11.23 -9.24
C THR A 124 -1.24 12.60 -8.74
N ASP A 125 -2.04 13.63 -9.04
CA ASP A 125 -1.73 15.03 -8.73
C ASP A 125 -1.66 15.28 -7.21
N ASP A 126 -0.73 16.11 -6.77
CA ASP A 126 -0.61 16.52 -5.35
C ASP A 126 -1.87 17.19 -4.84
N VAL A 127 -2.63 17.88 -5.70
CA VAL A 127 -3.93 18.47 -5.35
C VAL A 127 -4.93 17.42 -4.87
N PHE A 128 -4.86 16.19 -5.43
CA PHE A 128 -5.68 15.08 -4.95
C PHE A 128 -5.48 14.78 -3.46
N PHE A 129 -4.25 14.88 -2.97
CA PHE A 129 -3.94 14.65 -1.56
C PHE A 129 -4.22 15.86 -0.68
N THR A 130 -3.85 17.05 -1.15
CA THR A 130 -3.94 18.28 -0.35
C THR A 130 -5.40 18.69 -0.05
N GLN A 131 -6.36 18.32 -0.89
CA GLN A 131 -7.78 18.53 -0.60
C GLN A 131 -8.29 17.77 0.63
N PHE A 132 -7.57 16.72 1.06
CA PHE A 132 -7.84 15.94 2.27
C PHE A 132 -6.83 16.24 3.39
N GLY A 133 -6.05 17.32 3.28
CA GLY A 133 -5.06 17.69 4.29
C GLY A 133 -3.80 16.82 4.31
N GLN A 134 -3.58 15.99 3.27
CA GLN A 134 -2.42 15.13 3.16
C GLN A 134 -1.37 15.73 2.22
N SER A 135 -0.13 15.25 2.34
CA SER A 135 0.96 15.53 1.39
C SER A 135 1.46 14.22 0.81
N LYS A 136 1.37 14.05 -0.50
CA LYS A 136 1.85 12.85 -1.19
C LYS A 136 3.31 12.55 -0.89
N GLU A 137 4.14 13.60 -0.76
CA GLU A 137 5.57 13.46 -0.48
C GLU A 137 5.87 12.93 0.93
N ASP A 138 4.91 12.93 1.84
CA ASP A 138 5.04 12.43 3.21
C ASP A 138 4.47 11.02 3.38
N ILE A 139 3.92 10.43 2.31
CA ILE A 139 3.32 9.11 2.29
C ILE A 139 4.28 8.11 1.64
N ILE A 140 4.51 6.99 2.30
CA ILE A 140 5.27 5.85 1.78
C ILE A 140 4.31 4.94 1.02
N PHE A 141 4.57 4.72 -0.27
CA PHE A 141 3.84 3.80 -1.14
C PHE A 141 4.69 2.58 -1.46
N PHE A 142 4.15 1.39 -1.31
CA PHE A 142 4.83 0.14 -1.62
C PHE A 142 3.84 -0.99 -1.93
N VAL A 143 4.33 -2.08 -2.48
CA VAL A 143 3.58 -3.33 -2.68
C VAL A 143 4.06 -4.35 -1.66
N SER A 144 3.15 -5.04 -0.99
CA SER A 144 3.47 -6.11 -0.05
C SER A 144 2.68 -7.37 -0.37
N MET A 145 3.24 -8.54 -0.05
CA MET A 145 2.56 -9.83 -0.17
C MET A 145 2.09 -10.30 1.20
N THR A 146 0.90 -10.89 1.21
CA THR A 146 0.40 -11.59 2.41
C THR A 146 0.99 -12.99 2.47
N ASP A 147 1.42 -13.41 3.67
CA ASP A 147 1.86 -14.77 3.97
C ASP A 147 3.01 -15.31 3.09
N ASP A 148 3.95 -14.44 2.69
CA ASP A 148 5.09 -14.80 1.85
C ASP A 148 6.40 -14.25 2.44
N ASP A 149 7.41 -15.12 2.54
CA ASP A 149 8.75 -14.75 3.04
C ASP A 149 9.48 -13.76 2.12
N MET A 150 9.02 -13.59 0.87
CA MET A 150 9.55 -12.63 -0.09
C MET A 150 8.89 -11.25 -0.01
N ALA A 151 7.98 -11.03 0.94
CA ALA A 151 7.26 -9.75 1.08
C ALA A 151 8.23 -8.57 1.23
N GLU A 152 9.24 -8.70 2.09
CA GLU A 152 10.21 -7.61 2.35
C GLU A 152 11.00 -7.23 1.08
N GLU A 153 11.42 -8.21 0.27
CA GLU A 153 12.13 -7.93 -0.98
C GLU A 153 11.22 -7.16 -1.97
N LEU A 154 9.96 -7.55 -2.08
CA LEU A 154 8.97 -6.87 -2.91
C LEU A 154 8.70 -5.44 -2.42
N GLU A 155 8.56 -5.26 -1.11
CA GLU A 155 8.38 -3.96 -0.46
C GLU A 155 9.55 -3.02 -0.79
N ASP A 156 10.79 -3.49 -0.62
CA ASP A 156 12.01 -2.74 -0.89
C ASP A 156 12.15 -2.37 -2.38
N GLN A 157 11.83 -3.29 -3.28
CA GLN A 157 11.87 -3.02 -4.72
C GLN A 157 10.79 -2.02 -5.17
N SER A 158 9.60 -2.12 -4.61
CA SER A 158 8.47 -1.29 -5.02
C SER A 158 8.51 0.11 -4.41
N VAL A 159 8.97 0.28 -3.16
CA VAL A 159 9.07 1.59 -2.52
C VAL A 159 9.97 2.54 -3.29
N ILE A 160 11.08 2.04 -3.84
CA ILE A 160 12.00 2.83 -4.69
C ILE A 160 11.28 3.38 -5.93
N GLN A 161 10.32 2.62 -6.46
CA GLN A 161 9.58 3.00 -7.66
C GLN A 161 8.40 3.94 -7.39
N MET A 162 7.81 3.92 -6.19
CA MET A 162 6.53 4.58 -5.88
C MET A 162 6.68 5.81 -4.98
N THR A 163 7.64 5.79 -4.08
CA THR A 163 7.75 6.75 -2.98
C THR A 163 8.75 7.88 -3.30
N SER A 164 8.56 9.04 -2.68
CA SER A 164 9.51 10.14 -2.80
C SER A 164 10.88 9.77 -2.23
N ALA A 165 11.95 10.19 -2.90
CA ALA A 165 13.33 9.80 -2.57
C ALA A 165 13.71 10.11 -1.10
N LYS A 166 13.12 11.15 -0.50
CA LYS A 166 13.39 11.55 0.89
C LYS A 166 12.96 10.52 1.93
N LEU A 167 11.97 9.64 1.59
CA LEU A 167 11.43 8.65 2.51
C LEU A 167 11.98 7.24 2.28
N VAL A 168 12.52 6.98 1.09
CA VAL A 168 12.96 5.64 0.67
C VAL A 168 14.05 5.09 1.59
N ASP A 169 15.07 5.88 1.90
CA ASP A 169 16.19 5.44 2.75
C ASP A 169 15.71 4.99 4.14
N GLY A 170 14.83 5.75 4.77
CA GLY A 170 14.25 5.40 6.07
C GLY A 170 13.43 4.12 6.02
N PHE A 171 12.70 3.87 4.93
CA PHE A 171 11.93 2.66 4.76
C PHE A 171 12.82 1.42 4.52
N LEU A 172 13.86 1.53 3.70
CA LEU A 172 14.81 0.43 3.44
C LEU A 172 15.56 -0.01 4.70
N HIS A 173 15.70 0.86 5.71
CA HIS A 173 16.34 0.55 7.00
C HIS A 173 15.35 0.36 8.16
N ARG A 174 14.06 0.11 7.85
CA ARG A 174 12.97 0.07 8.85
C ARG A 174 13.10 -0.98 9.94
N TYR A 175 13.89 -2.02 9.71
CA TYR A 175 14.13 -3.12 10.67
C TYR A 175 15.52 -3.08 11.33
N GLN A 176 16.28 -1.97 11.18
CA GLN A 176 17.62 -1.80 11.74
C GLN A 176 17.66 -0.98 13.02
#